data_e81511fbd1e8fe80f4b9d13be00fca48
#
_entry.id   e81511fbd1e8fe80f4b9d13be00fca48
#
_cell.length_a   1.000
_cell.length_b   1.000
_cell.length_c   1.000
_cell.angle_alpha   90.00
_cell.angle_beta   90.00
_cell.angle_gamma   90.00
#
_symmetry.space_group_name_H-M   'P 1'
#
loop_
_entity.id
_entity.type
_entity.pdbx_description
1 polymer ?
#
loop_
_entity_poly.entity_id
_entity_poly.type
_entity_poly.pdbx_seq_one_letter_code
_entity_poly.pdbx_strand_id
1 'polypeptide(L)'
;MDDFSDKLAVITGGANGMGRELARQLAAEGCDVAICDLSEEDMATTAAQIREEAVDIRITTHVADVGSEEAILRFRDEVVEQHDTDHVELVFNNAGISGGGSLFDSTREAWDRCFDIVWGGVYWGTRAFLPLLAAADEGHLVNTSSVNGFWASLGPERPHTAYSAAKFAVKGFTEALIADMRMHAPHVGVSVVMPGHIGTKIVESSLRHGVVGDLAAEEKALVELAAADFENNALTSASDAATIILDGVRANQWRILVGPDAVALDQVVRARPEDVYGPEGMEAVMAAFQERTRD
;
A
#
# COMPACT_ATOMS: atom_id res chain seq x y z
N MET A 1 -18.18 -9.17 -2.58
CA MET A 1 -17.38 -9.93 -3.57
C MET A 1 -16.86 -11.18 -2.88
N ASP A 2 -17.45 -12.33 -3.17
CA ASP A 2 -17.12 -13.58 -2.45
C ASP A 2 -16.06 -14.41 -3.20
N ASP A 3 -15.86 -14.15 -4.48
CA ASP A 3 -15.00 -14.87 -5.40
C ASP A 3 -14.22 -13.90 -6.29
N PHE A 4 -12.99 -14.21 -6.60
CA PHE A 4 -12.11 -13.41 -7.47
C PHE A 4 -11.90 -14.04 -8.85
N SER A 5 -12.43 -15.23 -9.11
CA SER A 5 -12.33 -15.88 -10.42
C SER A 5 -13.00 -15.06 -11.51
N ASP A 6 -12.44 -15.13 -12.71
CA ASP A 6 -12.93 -14.42 -13.91
C ASP A 6 -13.01 -12.88 -13.76
N LYS A 7 -12.27 -12.30 -12.81
CA LYS A 7 -12.18 -10.84 -12.57
C LYS A 7 -10.82 -10.30 -13.01
N LEU A 8 -10.74 -8.98 -13.13
CA LEU A 8 -9.50 -8.26 -13.39
C LEU A 8 -9.11 -7.39 -12.19
N ALA A 9 -7.91 -7.62 -11.68
CA ALA A 9 -7.29 -6.83 -10.62
C ALA A 9 -6.16 -5.93 -11.16
N VAL A 10 -6.21 -4.66 -10.82
CA VAL A 10 -5.15 -3.68 -11.07
C VAL A 10 -4.42 -3.39 -9.77
N ILE A 11 -3.08 -3.55 -9.76
CA ILE A 11 -2.27 -3.44 -8.55
C ILE A 11 -1.07 -2.53 -8.81
N THR A 12 -0.96 -1.42 -8.09
CA THR A 12 0.23 -0.59 -8.11
C THR A 12 1.27 -1.08 -7.09
N GLY A 13 2.56 -0.99 -7.42
CA GLY A 13 3.63 -1.56 -6.58
C GLY A 13 3.64 -3.09 -6.60
N GLY A 14 3.36 -3.69 -7.76
CA GLY A 14 3.22 -5.14 -7.92
C GLY A 14 4.52 -5.91 -8.10
N ALA A 15 5.66 -5.25 -8.13
CA ALA A 15 6.96 -5.87 -8.34
C ALA A 15 7.46 -6.67 -7.13
N ASN A 16 7.09 -6.27 -5.91
CA ASN A 16 7.56 -6.93 -4.68
C ASN A 16 6.58 -6.74 -3.49
N GLY A 17 6.93 -7.31 -2.34
CA GLY A 17 6.22 -7.13 -1.07
C GLY A 17 4.73 -7.49 -1.16
N MET A 18 3.88 -6.68 -0.51
CA MET A 18 2.44 -6.92 -0.46
C MET A 18 1.80 -6.92 -1.86
N GLY A 19 2.24 -6.03 -2.77
CA GLY A 19 1.69 -5.95 -4.12
C GLY A 19 1.94 -7.22 -4.93
N ARG A 20 3.14 -7.81 -4.84
CA ARG A 20 3.45 -9.12 -5.44
C ARG A 20 2.56 -10.21 -4.87
N GLU A 21 2.42 -10.27 -3.55
CA GLU A 21 1.64 -11.33 -2.90
C GLU A 21 0.14 -11.20 -3.16
N LEU A 22 -0.39 -9.96 -3.25
CA LEU A 22 -1.76 -9.72 -3.73
C LEU A 22 -1.95 -10.26 -5.14
N ALA A 23 -1.02 -9.94 -6.06
CA ALA A 23 -1.08 -10.41 -7.45
C ALA A 23 -1.03 -11.94 -7.53
N ARG A 24 -0.14 -12.59 -6.76
CA ARG A 24 0.00 -14.06 -6.74
C ARG A 24 -1.25 -14.75 -6.20
N GLN A 25 -1.79 -14.27 -5.06
CA GLN A 25 -2.96 -14.89 -4.44
C GLN A 25 -4.22 -14.70 -5.28
N LEU A 26 -4.42 -13.52 -5.88
CA LEU A 26 -5.52 -13.27 -6.81
C LEU A 26 -5.42 -14.17 -8.05
N ALA A 27 -4.25 -14.26 -8.66
CA ALA A 27 -4.01 -15.13 -9.81
C ALA A 27 -4.25 -16.61 -9.49
N ALA A 28 -3.85 -17.06 -8.29
CA ALA A 28 -4.10 -18.44 -7.83
C ALA A 28 -5.61 -18.74 -7.67
N GLU A 29 -6.44 -17.73 -7.52
CA GLU A 29 -7.91 -17.85 -7.49
C GLU A 29 -8.58 -17.63 -8.87
N GLY A 30 -7.79 -17.53 -9.94
CA GLY A 30 -8.33 -17.38 -11.30
C GLY A 30 -8.64 -15.94 -11.71
N CYS A 31 -8.05 -14.96 -11.01
CA CYS A 31 -8.18 -13.55 -11.35
C CYS A 31 -7.10 -13.12 -12.35
N ASP A 32 -7.48 -12.45 -13.42
CA ASP A 32 -6.54 -11.74 -14.29
C ASP A 32 -5.88 -10.58 -13.54
N VAL A 33 -4.61 -10.29 -13.80
CA VAL A 33 -3.87 -9.31 -13.03
C VAL A 33 -3.08 -8.35 -13.93
N ALA A 34 -3.23 -7.06 -13.69
CA ALA A 34 -2.39 -6.01 -14.26
C ALA A 34 -1.58 -5.34 -13.15
N ILE A 35 -0.27 -5.42 -13.21
CA ILE A 35 0.62 -4.81 -12.20
C ILE A 35 1.41 -3.66 -12.80
N CYS A 36 1.63 -2.59 -12.01
CA CYS A 36 2.62 -1.59 -12.36
C CYS A 36 3.65 -1.38 -11.26
N ASP A 37 4.85 -1.00 -11.67
CA ASP A 37 5.99 -0.65 -10.80
C ASP A 37 7.02 0.14 -11.62
N LEU A 38 8.09 0.62 -10.98
CA LEU A 38 9.25 1.20 -11.66
C LEU A 38 10.29 0.15 -12.07
N SER A 39 10.34 -1.00 -11.41
CA SER A 39 11.28 -2.10 -11.68
C SER A 39 10.70 -3.10 -12.66
N GLU A 40 11.06 -2.98 -13.93
CA GLU A 40 10.69 -3.94 -14.97
C GLU A 40 11.21 -5.35 -14.66
N GLU A 41 12.44 -5.48 -14.14
CA GLU A 41 13.05 -6.75 -13.77
C GLU A 41 12.30 -7.47 -12.65
N ASP A 42 11.94 -6.73 -11.57
CA ASP A 42 11.20 -7.31 -10.44
C ASP A 42 9.76 -7.68 -10.86
N MET A 43 9.12 -6.87 -11.74
CA MET A 43 7.81 -7.22 -12.30
C MET A 43 7.87 -8.47 -13.18
N ALA A 44 8.92 -8.61 -14.01
CA ALA A 44 9.12 -9.81 -14.82
C ALA A 44 9.28 -11.06 -13.95
N THR A 45 10.00 -10.94 -12.82
CA THR A 45 10.14 -12.02 -11.83
C THR A 45 8.78 -12.39 -11.22
N THR A 46 7.99 -11.40 -10.81
CA THR A 46 6.63 -11.60 -10.27
C THR A 46 5.73 -12.28 -11.30
N ALA A 47 5.75 -11.81 -12.54
CA ALA A 47 4.95 -12.40 -13.62
C ALA A 47 5.36 -13.83 -13.96
N ALA A 48 6.67 -14.16 -13.89
CA ALA A 48 7.14 -15.52 -14.08
C ALA A 48 6.63 -16.46 -12.99
N GLN A 49 6.71 -16.05 -11.71
CA GLN A 49 6.19 -16.82 -10.58
C GLN A 49 4.69 -17.08 -10.72
N ILE A 50 3.92 -16.05 -11.08
CA ILE A 50 2.47 -16.19 -11.27
C ILE A 50 2.15 -17.18 -12.40
N ARG A 51 2.85 -17.13 -13.54
CA ARG A 51 2.64 -18.07 -14.65
C ARG A 51 3.01 -19.51 -14.33
N GLU A 52 3.90 -19.73 -13.36
CA GLU A 52 4.24 -21.07 -12.89
C GLU A 52 3.17 -21.62 -11.90
N GLU A 53 2.53 -20.76 -11.14
CA GLU A 53 1.60 -21.13 -10.06
C GLU A 53 0.12 -21.13 -10.49
N ALA A 54 -0.24 -20.29 -11.46
CA ALA A 54 -1.61 -20.13 -11.93
C ALA A 54 -1.74 -20.42 -13.43
N VAL A 55 -2.77 -21.18 -13.78
CA VAL A 55 -3.05 -21.60 -15.15
C VAL A 55 -4.25 -20.83 -15.69
N ASP A 56 -4.25 -20.50 -16.98
CA ASP A 56 -5.36 -19.86 -17.68
C ASP A 56 -5.74 -18.44 -17.18
N ILE A 57 -4.78 -17.71 -16.59
CA ILE A 57 -4.92 -16.29 -16.24
C ILE A 57 -4.05 -15.40 -17.12
N ARG A 58 -4.47 -14.17 -17.30
CA ARG A 58 -3.66 -13.14 -17.97
C ARG A 58 -2.97 -12.27 -16.93
N ILE A 59 -1.63 -12.17 -17.05
CA ILE A 59 -0.85 -11.18 -16.28
C ILE A 59 -0.15 -10.22 -17.22
N THR A 60 -0.32 -8.92 -17.00
CA THR A 60 0.37 -7.82 -17.69
C THR A 60 1.22 -6.99 -16.73
N THR A 61 2.32 -6.47 -17.23
CA THR A 61 3.28 -5.66 -16.45
C THR A 61 3.52 -4.33 -17.13
N HIS A 62 3.49 -3.25 -16.36
CA HIS A 62 3.52 -1.88 -16.89
C HIS A 62 4.51 -1.02 -16.10
N VAL A 63 5.43 -0.34 -16.77
CA VAL A 63 6.33 0.60 -16.11
C VAL A 63 5.62 1.93 -15.89
N ALA A 64 5.32 2.26 -14.64
CA ALA A 64 4.64 3.51 -14.30
C ALA A 64 5.11 4.08 -12.95
N ASP A 65 5.44 5.37 -12.96
CA ASP A 65 5.63 6.15 -11.72
C ASP A 65 4.26 6.61 -11.20
N VAL A 66 3.84 6.07 -10.06
CA VAL A 66 2.54 6.42 -9.46
C VAL A 66 2.44 7.87 -9.01
N GLY A 67 3.57 8.58 -8.81
CA GLY A 67 3.60 10.01 -8.54
C GLY A 67 3.31 10.88 -9.78
N SER A 68 3.16 10.28 -10.96
CA SER A 68 2.87 10.97 -12.23
C SER A 68 1.46 10.63 -12.73
N GLU A 69 0.59 11.64 -12.80
CA GLU A 69 -0.75 11.48 -13.37
C GLU A 69 -0.69 10.92 -14.80
N GLU A 70 0.20 11.46 -15.65
CA GLU A 70 0.37 11.02 -17.03
C GLU A 70 0.74 9.52 -17.12
N ALA A 71 1.66 9.07 -16.25
CA ALA A 71 2.07 7.67 -16.23
C ALA A 71 0.93 6.73 -15.79
N ILE A 72 0.11 7.15 -14.83
CA ILE A 72 -1.05 6.38 -14.37
C ILE A 72 -2.15 6.34 -15.43
N LEU A 73 -2.41 7.44 -16.14
CA LEU A 73 -3.37 7.43 -17.25
C LEU A 73 -2.92 6.52 -18.39
N ARG A 74 -1.64 6.55 -18.74
CA ARG A 74 -1.06 5.61 -19.72
C ARG A 74 -1.20 4.17 -19.25
N PHE A 75 -0.87 3.88 -18.00
CA PHE A 75 -1.05 2.54 -17.41
C PHE A 75 -2.49 2.05 -17.53
N ARG A 76 -3.47 2.88 -17.20
CA ARG A 76 -4.90 2.55 -17.38
C ARG A 76 -5.22 2.21 -18.84
N ASP A 77 -4.77 3.02 -19.80
CA ASP A 77 -5.06 2.80 -21.21
C ASP A 77 -4.43 1.50 -21.73
N GLU A 78 -3.21 1.20 -21.30
CA GLU A 78 -2.53 -0.08 -21.61
C GLU A 78 -3.26 -1.29 -20.99
N VAL A 79 -3.82 -1.17 -19.77
CA VAL A 79 -4.62 -2.22 -19.14
C VAL A 79 -5.88 -2.49 -19.97
N VAL A 80 -6.62 -1.45 -20.34
CA VAL A 80 -7.82 -1.56 -21.18
C VAL A 80 -7.49 -2.25 -22.52
N GLU A 81 -6.40 -1.85 -23.18
CA GLU A 81 -5.98 -2.44 -24.45
C GLU A 81 -5.54 -3.90 -24.29
N GLN A 82 -4.66 -4.20 -23.32
CA GLN A 82 -4.05 -5.52 -23.20
C GLN A 82 -4.99 -6.58 -22.62
N HIS A 83 -5.97 -6.17 -21.81
CA HIS A 83 -7.00 -7.07 -21.31
C HIS A 83 -8.27 -7.09 -22.17
N ASP A 84 -8.36 -6.24 -23.19
CA ASP A 84 -9.53 -6.10 -24.09
C ASP A 84 -10.83 -5.94 -23.29
N THR A 85 -10.84 -4.97 -22.38
CA THR A 85 -11.93 -4.76 -21.41
C THR A 85 -12.34 -3.30 -21.33
N ASP A 86 -13.57 -3.06 -20.91
CA ASP A 86 -14.12 -1.73 -20.61
C ASP A 86 -14.38 -1.50 -19.12
N HIS A 87 -14.03 -2.47 -18.27
CA HIS A 87 -14.21 -2.42 -16.83
C HIS A 87 -13.07 -3.13 -16.08
N VAL A 88 -12.98 -2.90 -14.77
CA VAL A 88 -12.13 -3.64 -13.82
C VAL A 88 -12.90 -3.85 -12.52
N GLU A 89 -12.70 -4.98 -11.85
CA GLU A 89 -13.40 -5.28 -10.61
C GLU A 89 -12.60 -4.90 -9.36
N LEU A 90 -11.27 -4.94 -9.44
CA LEU A 90 -10.40 -4.73 -8.29
C LEU A 90 -9.32 -3.70 -8.60
N VAL A 91 -9.19 -2.68 -7.76
CA VAL A 91 -8.09 -1.71 -7.84
C VAL A 91 -7.40 -1.61 -6.49
N PHE A 92 -6.12 -1.98 -6.45
CA PHE A 92 -5.25 -1.86 -5.29
C PHE A 92 -4.24 -0.74 -5.50
N ASN A 93 -4.49 0.42 -4.93
CA ASN A 93 -3.52 1.50 -4.82
C ASN A 93 -2.58 1.17 -3.66
N ASN A 94 -1.59 0.33 -3.93
CA ASN A 94 -0.70 -0.26 -2.94
C ASN A 94 0.72 0.34 -2.97
N ALA A 95 1.18 0.85 -4.11
CA ALA A 95 2.51 1.44 -4.23
C ALA A 95 2.79 2.50 -3.15
N GLY A 96 4.01 2.48 -2.63
CA GLY A 96 4.42 3.44 -1.63
C GLY A 96 5.88 3.29 -1.26
N ILE A 97 6.41 4.35 -0.68
CA ILE A 97 7.78 4.45 -0.15
C ILE A 97 7.71 5.02 1.25
N SER A 98 8.76 4.84 2.04
CA SER A 98 8.96 5.51 3.32
C SER A 98 9.91 6.69 3.13
N GLY A 99 9.71 7.80 3.84
CA GLY A 99 10.62 8.94 3.74
C GLY A 99 10.06 10.23 4.32
N GLY A 100 10.76 11.34 4.03
CA GLY A 100 10.37 12.66 4.50
C GLY A 100 10.37 12.77 6.03
N GLY A 101 11.45 12.34 6.69
CA GLY A 101 11.63 12.29 8.13
C GLY A 101 11.38 13.62 8.85
N SER A 102 12.46 14.28 9.31
CA SER A 102 12.37 15.59 9.96
C SER A 102 12.11 16.70 8.94
N LEU A 103 11.19 17.61 9.22
CA LEU A 103 10.96 18.80 8.39
C LEU A 103 12.15 19.77 8.43
N PHE A 104 13.01 19.68 9.47
CA PHE A 104 14.22 20.50 9.58
C PHE A 104 15.40 19.96 8.74
N ASP A 105 15.46 18.64 8.54
CA ASP A 105 16.62 17.97 7.95
C ASP A 105 16.32 17.49 6.51
N SER A 106 15.05 17.22 6.18
CA SER A 106 14.64 16.77 4.85
C SER A 106 14.71 17.92 3.84
N THR A 107 15.23 17.65 2.64
CA THR A 107 15.08 18.60 1.54
C THR A 107 13.60 18.69 1.13
N ARG A 108 13.23 19.84 0.53
CA ARG A 108 11.87 20.01 0.02
C ARG A 108 11.55 18.98 -1.05
N GLU A 109 12.50 18.70 -1.93
CA GLU A 109 12.34 17.75 -3.04
C GLU A 109 12.06 16.33 -2.53
N ALA A 110 12.79 15.88 -1.50
CA ALA A 110 12.59 14.57 -0.87
C ALA A 110 11.22 14.49 -0.16
N TRP A 111 10.81 15.57 0.50
CA TRP A 111 9.52 15.67 1.16
C TRP A 111 8.37 15.63 0.15
N ASP A 112 8.42 16.48 -0.87
CA ASP A 112 7.43 16.59 -1.94
C ASP A 112 7.34 15.23 -2.68
N ARG A 113 8.48 14.62 -3.05
CA ARG A 113 8.51 13.31 -3.72
C ARG A 113 7.85 12.19 -2.90
N CYS A 114 8.08 12.14 -1.59
CA CYS A 114 7.41 11.18 -0.72
C CYS A 114 5.90 11.39 -0.73
N PHE A 115 5.46 12.63 -0.66
CA PHE A 115 4.04 12.98 -0.67
C PHE A 115 3.39 12.66 -2.02
N ASP A 116 4.05 12.99 -3.13
CA ASP A 116 3.56 12.72 -4.49
C ASP A 116 3.39 11.22 -4.76
N ILE A 117 4.32 10.38 -4.30
CA ILE A 117 4.19 8.93 -4.46
C ILE A 117 3.10 8.38 -3.55
N VAL A 118 3.12 8.72 -2.26
CA VAL A 118 2.27 8.06 -1.25
C VAL A 118 0.83 8.55 -1.30
N TRP A 119 0.61 9.85 -1.47
CA TRP A 119 -0.71 10.44 -1.65
C TRP A 119 -1.13 10.51 -3.12
N GLY A 120 -0.25 11.08 -3.96
CA GLY A 120 -0.54 11.27 -5.38
C GLY A 120 -0.84 9.93 -6.06
N GLY A 121 -0.06 8.88 -5.77
CA GLY A 121 -0.29 7.54 -6.33
C GLY A 121 -1.68 6.99 -6.04
N VAL A 122 -2.18 7.17 -4.82
CA VAL A 122 -3.55 6.76 -4.46
C VAL A 122 -4.59 7.64 -5.16
N TYR A 123 -4.37 8.94 -5.19
CA TYR A 123 -5.30 9.88 -5.81
C TYR A 123 -5.41 9.68 -7.32
N TRP A 124 -4.28 9.61 -8.03
CA TRP A 124 -4.25 9.42 -9.47
C TRP A 124 -4.75 8.02 -9.87
N GLY A 125 -4.35 6.97 -9.14
CA GLY A 125 -4.84 5.62 -9.37
C GLY A 125 -6.36 5.54 -9.20
N THR A 126 -6.89 6.10 -8.12
CA THR A 126 -8.34 6.17 -7.92
C THR A 126 -9.03 6.91 -9.06
N ARG A 127 -8.56 8.10 -9.43
CA ARG A 127 -9.17 8.90 -10.50
C ARG A 127 -9.14 8.21 -11.87
N ALA A 128 -8.06 7.52 -12.17
CA ALA A 128 -7.89 6.85 -13.46
C ALA A 128 -8.78 5.61 -13.60
N PHE A 129 -8.89 4.81 -12.53
CA PHE A 129 -9.57 3.51 -12.59
C PHE A 129 -11.01 3.55 -12.06
N LEU A 130 -11.44 4.59 -11.35
CA LEU A 130 -12.80 4.68 -10.83
C LEU A 130 -13.91 4.56 -11.91
N PRO A 131 -13.77 5.14 -13.12
CA PRO A 131 -14.76 4.93 -14.18
C PRO A 131 -14.89 3.47 -14.61
N LEU A 132 -13.79 2.72 -14.62
CA LEU A 132 -13.77 1.30 -14.98
C LEU A 132 -14.34 0.43 -13.86
N LEU A 133 -14.08 0.75 -12.60
CA LEU A 133 -14.72 0.11 -11.43
C LEU A 133 -16.24 0.33 -11.45
N ALA A 134 -16.68 1.56 -11.77
CA ALA A 134 -18.10 1.89 -11.83
C ALA A 134 -18.83 1.23 -13.01
N ALA A 135 -18.10 0.80 -14.05
CA ALA A 135 -18.63 0.09 -15.20
C ALA A 135 -18.79 -1.43 -14.96
N ALA A 136 -18.11 -1.99 -13.97
CA ALA A 136 -18.24 -3.40 -13.60
C ALA A 136 -19.58 -3.69 -12.90
N ASP A 137 -20.03 -4.94 -12.91
CA ASP A 137 -21.24 -5.38 -12.19
C ASP A 137 -21.04 -5.35 -10.66
N GLU A 138 -19.82 -5.62 -10.19
CA GLU A 138 -19.36 -5.42 -8.82
C GLU A 138 -17.90 -4.93 -8.83
N GLY A 139 -17.50 -4.10 -7.90
CA GLY A 139 -16.15 -3.58 -7.83
C GLY A 139 -15.64 -3.36 -6.40
N HIS A 140 -14.33 -3.27 -6.23
CA HIS A 140 -13.73 -2.92 -4.94
C HIS A 140 -12.47 -2.08 -5.12
N LEU A 141 -12.46 -0.91 -4.49
CA LEU A 141 -11.32 0.00 -4.41
C LEU A 141 -10.60 -0.18 -3.08
N VAL A 142 -9.31 -0.50 -3.13
CA VAL A 142 -8.47 -0.72 -1.96
C VAL A 142 -7.31 0.27 -1.94
N ASN A 143 -7.29 1.15 -0.95
CA ASN A 143 -6.25 2.16 -0.78
C ASN A 143 -5.37 1.84 0.43
N THR A 144 -4.07 1.67 0.19
CA THR A 144 -3.11 1.34 1.24
C THR A 144 -2.61 2.58 1.96
N SER A 145 -3.15 2.79 3.17
CA SER A 145 -2.63 3.74 4.15
C SER A 145 -1.49 3.09 4.98
N SER A 146 -1.52 3.25 6.29
CA SER A 146 -0.57 2.71 7.27
C SER A 146 -1.13 2.92 8.68
N VAL A 147 -0.55 2.30 9.69
CA VAL A 147 -0.70 2.74 11.09
C VAL A 147 -0.31 4.22 11.24
N ASN A 148 0.62 4.71 10.41
CA ASN A 148 0.97 6.13 10.33
C ASN A 148 -0.12 7.01 9.70
N GLY A 149 -1.22 6.45 9.25
CA GLY A 149 -2.44 7.18 8.86
C GLY A 149 -3.40 7.47 10.03
N PHE A 150 -3.12 6.97 11.24
CA PHE A 150 -3.86 7.31 12.45
C PHE A 150 -2.95 7.62 13.66
N TRP A 151 -1.66 7.33 13.55
CA TRP A 151 -0.65 7.70 14.53
C TRP A 151 0.63 8.17 13.81
N ALA A 152 0.93 9.47 13.85
CA ALA A 152 1.97 10.10 13.03
C ALA A 152 3.36 10.03 13.69
N SER A 153 3.79 8.84 14.15
CA SER A 153 5.08 8.66 14.81
C SER A 153 5.68 7.28 14.48
N LEU A 154 7.00 7.18 14.59
CA LEU A 154 7.75 5.92 14.61
C LEU A 154 8.38 5.65 15.99
N GLY A 155 7.93 6.36 17.02
CA GLY A 155 8.50 6.37 18.36
C GLY A 155 9.16 7.69 18.71
N PRO A 156 9.69 7.83 19.94
CA PRO A 156 10.37 9.04 20.38
C PRO A 156 11.52 9.41 19.44
N GLU A 157 11.66 10.69 19.14
CA GLU A 157 12.77 11.24 18.34
C GLU A 157 12.88 10.71 16.89
N ARG A 158 11.79 10.08 16.37
CA ARG A 158 11.74 9.61 15.00
C ARG A 158 10.62 10.33 14.22
N PRO A 159 10.87 11.56 13.74
CA PRO A 159 9.90 12.29 12.95
C PRO A 159 9.67 11.60 11.60
N HIS A 160 8.42 11.62 11.11
CA HIS A 160 8.03 10.98 9.86
C HIS A 160 6.99 11.84 9.13
N THR A 161 7.35 13.10 8.87
CA THR A 161 6.39 14.16 8.57
C THR A 161 5.68 13.98 7.22
N ALA A 162 6.41 13.80 6.12
CA ALA A 162 5.80 13.66 4.79
C ALA A 162 4.97 12.37 4.68
N TYR A 163 5.55 11.25 5.07
CA TYR A 163 4.87 9.96 5.00
C TYR A 163 3.60 9.94 5.83
N SER A 164 3.68 10.36 7.09
CA SER A 164 2.49 10.39 7.96
C SER A 164 1.42 11.33 7.42
N ALA A 165 1.79 12.54 6.97
CA ALA A 165 0.84 13.47 6.36
C ALA A 165 0.13 12.84 5.14
N ALA A 166 0.89 12.18 4.26
CA ALA A 166 0.34 11.48 3.09
C ALA A 166 -0.59 10.32 3.49
N LYS A 167 -0.19 9.49 4.48
CA LYS A 167 -1.00 8.35 4.93
C LYS A 167 -2.29 8.77 5.66
N PHE A 168 -2.28 9.90 6.39
CA PHE A 168 -3.50 10.52 6.92
C PHE A 168 -4.39 11.02 5.78
N ALA A 169 -3.81 11.65 4.74
CA ALA A 169 -4.57 12.08 3.56
C ALA A 169 -5.23 10.90 2.86
N VAL A 170 -4.50 9.80 2.63
CA VAL A 170 -5.04 8.55 2.05
C VAL A 170 -6.21 8.01 2.87
N LYS A 171 -6.06 7.94 4.19
CA LYS A 171 -7.13 7.48 5.09
C LYS A 171 -8.37 8.37 4.97
N GLY A 172 -8.22 9.69 5.15
CA GLY A 172 -9.34 10.64 5.11
C GLY A 172 -10.06 10.65 3.76
N PHE A 173 -9.31 10.58 2.66
CA PHE A 173 -9.84 10.46 1.31
C PHE A 173 -10.64 9.17 1.12
N THR A 174 -10.09 8.03 1.52
CA THR A 174 -10.75 6.73 1.37
C THR A 174 -12.02 6.64 2.19
N GLU A 175 -12.03 7.18 3.41
CA GLU A 175 -13.24 7.25 4.25
C GLU A 175 -14.32 8.14 3.61
N ALA A 176 -13.93 9.26 2.97
CA ALA A 176 -14.86 10.13 2.26
C ALA A 176 -15.46 9.45 1.02
N LEU A 177 -14.67 8.64 0.29
CA LEU A 177 -15.14 7.88 -0.87
C LEU A 177 -16.25 6.88 -0.53
N ILE A 178 -16.37 6.40 0.71
CA ILE A 178 -17.45 5.49 1.12
C ILE A 178 -18.83 6.14 0.89
N ALA A 179 -18.96 7.43 1.23
CA ALA A 179 -20.21 8.14 1.00
C ALA A 179 -20.43 8.44 -0.49
N ASP A 180 -19.37 8.76 -1.20
CA ASP A 180 -19.39 9.05 -2.63
C ASP A 180 -19.81 7.82 -3.44
N MET A 181 -19.23 6.65 -3.15
CA MET A 181 -19.61 5.38 -3.79
C MET A 181 -21.07 4.99 -3.50
N ARG A 182 -21.53 5.17 -2.26
CA ARG A 182 -22.95 4.90 -1.93
C ARG A 182 -23.93 5.71 -2.78
N MET A 183 -23.54 6.89 -3.22
CA MET A 183 -24.37 7.79 -4.03
C MET A 183 -24.28 7.48 -5.53
N HIS A 184 -23.09 7.14 -6.03
CA HIS A 184 -22.80 7.12 -7.45
C HIS A 184 -22.50 5.73 -8.02
N ALA A 185 -21.94 4.82 -7.20
CA ALA A 185 -21.62 3.45 -7.60
C ALA A 185 -21.77 2.49 -6.40
N PRO A 186 -23.00 2.24 -5.90
CA PRO A 186 -23.25 1.49 -4.66
C PRO A 186 -22.82 0.02 -4.72
N HIS A 187 -22.51 -0.50 -5.90
CA HIS A 187 -21.95 -1.83 -6.14
C HIS A 187 -20.42 -1.87 -5.97
N VAL A 188 -19.77 -0.72 -5.80
CA VAL A 188 -18.34 -0.62 -5.57
C VAL A 188 -18.02 -0.49 -4.08
N GLY A 189 -17.38 -1.50 -3.51
CA GLY A 189 -16.84 -1.46 -2.16
C GLY A 189 -15.61 -0.57 -2.06
N VAL A 190 -15.33 -0.05 -0.85
CA VAL A 190 -14.14 0.77 -0.58
C VAL A 190 -13.47 0.32 0.71
N SER A 191 -12.17 0.03 0.64
CA SER A 191 -11.37 -0.33 1.81
C SER A 191 -10.17 0.58 1.98
N VAL A 192 -9.90 1.02 3.20
CA VAL A 192 -8.60 1.54 3.62
C VAL A 192 -7.83 0.45 4.34
N VAL A 193 -6.66 0.11 3.83
CA VAL A 193 -5.74 -0.85 4.44
C VAL A 193 -4.75 -0.11 5.33
N MET A 194 -4.56 -0.58 6.55
CA MET A 194 -3.72 0.07 7.56
C MET A 194 -2.68 -0.95 8.09
N PRO A 195 -1.59 -1.17 7.35
CA PRO A 195 -0.54 -2.07 7.76
C PRO A 195 0.26 -1.54 8.94
N GLY A 196 0.64 -2.45 9.84
CA GLY A 196 1.70 -2.25 10.81
C GLY A 196 3.09 -2.52 10.20
N HIS A 197 3.93 -3.25 10.91
CA HIS A 197 5.24 -3.66 10.44
C HIS A 197 5.14 -4.94 9.59
N ILE A 198 5.20 -4.75 8.28
CA ILE A 198 5.13 -5.84 7.30
C ILE A 198 6.51 -6.06 6.68
N GLY A 199 6.92 -7.34 6.54
CA GLY A 199 8.17 -7.75 5.91
C GLY A 199 8.18 -7.45 4.41
N THR A 200 8.62 -6.24 4.06
CA THR A 200 8.68 -5.75 2.67
C THR A 200 9.96 -4.94 2.45
N LYS A 201 10.31 -4.76 1.18
CA LYS A 201 11.45 -3.94 0.75
C LYS A 201 11.16 -2.43 0.72
N ILE A 202 10.19 -1.94 1.49
CA ILE A 202 9.79 -0.52 1.45
C ILE A 202 10.95 0.43 1.77
N VAL A 203 11.83 0.07 2.69
CA VAL A 203 13.01 0.87 3.05
C VAL A 203 14.04 0.88 1.92
N GLU A 204 14.32 -0.28 1.32
CA GLU A 204 15.21 -0.40 0.15
C GLU A 204 14.66 0.37 -1.05
N SER A 205 13.37 0.24 -1.35
CA SER A 205 12.70 0.99 -2.41
C SER A 205 12.81 2.50 -2.21
N SER A 206 12.71 2.98 -0.96
CA SER A 206 12.86 4.41 -0.64
C SER A 206 14.26 4.96 -0.95
N LEU A 207 15.29 4.14 -0.76
CA LEU A 207 16.67 4.48 -1.15
C LEU A 207 16.81 4.60 -2.68
N ARG A 208 16.26 3.63 -3.41
CA ARG A 208 16.35 3.59 -4.87
C ARG A 208 15.63 4.77 -5.54
N HIS A 209 14.59 5.31 -4.92
CA HIS A 209 13.73 6.34 -5.53
C HIS A 209 14.03 7.78 -5.04
N GLY A 210 15.20 8.00 -4.45
CA GLY A 210 15.74 9.36 -4.19
C GLY A 210 15.02 10.13 -3.08
N VAL A 211 14.29 9.44 -2.20
CA VAL A 211 13.63 10.07 -1.03
C VAL A 211 14.60 10.25 0.13
N VAL A 212 15.70 9.54 0.08
CA VAL A 212 16.86 9.72 0.96
C VAL A 212 17.91 10.41 0.11
N GLY A 213 18.38 11.59 0.52
CA GLY A 213 19.41 12.36 -0.19
C GLY A 213 20.71 11.57 -0.44
N ASP A 214 21.67 12.19 -1.10
CA ASP A 214 22.98 11.58 -1.34
C ASP A 214 23.64 11.20 -0.02
N LEU A 215 23.63 9.90 0.30
CA LEU A 215 24.25 9.33 1.49
C LEU A 215 25.70 8.98 1.21
N ALA A 216 26.58 9.21 2.18
CA ALA A 216 27.92 8.66 2.18
C ALA A 216 27.88 7.12 2.19
N ALA A 217 28.93 6.46 1.71
CA ALA A 217 28.96 4.99 1.59
C ALA A 217 28.71 4.27 2.93
N GLU A 218 29.17 4.83 4.04
CA GLU A 218 28.95 4.29 5.39
C GLU A 218 27.48 4.43 5.83
N GLU A 219 26.85 5.56 5.53
CA GLU A 219 25.45 5.81 5.83
C GLU A 219 24.54 4.89 4.98
N LYS A 220 24.90 4.69 3.71
CA LYS A 220 24.19 3.76 2.82
C LYS A 220 24.22 2.33 3.35
N ALA A 221 25.38 1.85 3.81
CA ALA A 221 25.51 0.52 4.40
C ALA A 221 24.67 0.36 5.68
N LEU A 222 24.57 1.40 6.52
CA LEU A 222 23.71 1.39 7.70
C LEU A 222 22.22 1.32 7.34
N VAL A 223 21.80 2.04 6.30
CA VAL A 223 20.42 1.99 5.85
C VAL A 223 20.09 0.65 5.20
N GLU A 224 21.03 0.04 4.46
CA GLU A 224 20.87 -1.31 3.91
C GLU A 224 20.72 -2.38 5.02
N LEU A 225 21.50 -2.26 6.09
CA LEU A 225 21.35 -3.12 7.27
C LEU A 225 20.00 -2.92 7.96
N ALA A 226 19.57 -1.67 8.12
CA ALA A 226 18.25 -1.35 8.68
C ALA A 226 17.10 -1.84 7.80
N ALA A 227 17.27 -1.81 6.48
CA ALA A 227 16.29 -2.34 5.53
C ALA A 227 16.13 -3.87 5.66
N ALA A 228 17.26 -4.58 5.75
CA ALA A 228 17.26 -6.02 5.96
C ALA A 228 16.68 -6.40 7.33
N ASP A 229 16.98 -5.64 8.38
CA ASP A 229 16.42 -5.84 9.71
C ASP A 229 14.90 -5.61 9.69
N PHE A 230 14.44 -4.55 9.02
CA PHE A 230 13.02 -4.25 8.86
C PHE A 230 12.27 -5.38 8.14
N GLU A 231 12.81 -5.92 7.05
CA GLU A 231 12.19 -7.01 6.30
C GLU A 231 12.15 -8.31 7.11
N ASN A 232 13.25 -8.67 7.77
CA ASN A 232 13.40 -9.98 8.42
C ASN A 232 12.75 -10.07 9.82
N ASN A 233 12.60 -8.95 10.52
CA ASN A 233 12.04 -8.90 11.88
C ASN A 233 10.59 -8.40 11.92
N ALA A 234 9.90 -8.39 10.77
CA ALA A 234 8.50 -8.01 10.71
C ALA A 234 7.60 -9.05 11.40
N LEU A 235 6.56 -8.55 12.08
CA LEU A 235 5.56 -9.40 12.76
C LEU A 235 4.59 -10.08 11.79
N THR A 236 4.49 -9.56 10.58
CA THR A 236 3.59 -10.06 9.54
C THR A 236 4.34 -10.17 8.23
N SER A 237 4.30 -11.32 7.60
CA SER A 237 4.87 -11.50 6.26
C SER A 237 4.06 -10.76 5.20
N ALA A 238 4.66 -10.48 4.04
CA ALA A 238 3.94 -9.91 2.91
C ALA A 238 2.79 -10.82 2.43
N SER A 239 2.99 -12.15 2.50
CA SER A 239 1.98 -13.14 2.13
C SER A 239 0.79 -13.14 3.09
N ASP A 240 1.03 -13.15 4.41
CA ASP A 240 -0.04 -13.07 5.41
C ASP A 240 -0.78 -11.73 5.31
N ALA A 241 -0.05 -10.65 5.05
CA ALA A 241 -0.65 -9.34 4.84
C ALA A 241 -1.61 -9.33 3.64
N ALA A 242 -1.21 -9.94 2.51
CA ALA A 242 -2.07 -10.07 1.34
C ALA A 242 -3.33 -10.89 1.66
N THR A 243 -3.20 -12.03 2.36
CA THR A 243 -4.34 -12.85 2.80
C THR A 243 -5.32 -12.04 3.64
N ILE A 244 -4.84 -11.31 4.66
CA ILE A 244 -5.68 -10.45 5.52
C ILE A 244 -6.42 -9.39 4.69
N ILE A 245 -5.73 -8.79 3.72
CA ILE A 245 -6.33 -7.76 2.84
C ILE A 245 -7.43 -8.39 1.98
N LEU A 246 -7.18 -9.52 1.32
CA LEU A 246 -8.16 -10.18 0.47
C LEU A 246 -9.39 -10.68 1.25
N ASP A 247 -9.18 -11.21 2.46
CA ASP A 247 -10.27 -11.59 3.35
C ASP A 247 -11.11 -10.38 3.78
N GLY A 248 -10.46 -9.25 4.04
CA GLY A 248 -11.14 -7.98 4.31
C GLY A 248 -11.96 -7.48 3.12
N VAL A 249 -11.46 -7.63 1.89
CA VAL A 249 -12.20 -7.30 0.65
C VAL A 249 -13.42 -8.22 0.49
N ARG A 250 -13.28 -9.54 0.68
CA ARG A 250 -14.41 -10.48 0.66
C ARG A 250 -15.49 -10.11 1.67
N ALA A 251 -15.07 -9.75 2.88
CA ALA A 251 -15.98 -9.34 3.95
C ALA A 251 -16.51 -7.90 3.80
N ASN A 252 -16.17 -7.23 2.70
CA ASN A 252 -16.50 -5.82 2.42
C ASN A 252 -16.19 -4.89 3.62
N GLN A 253 -15.05 -5.12 4.26
CA GLN A 253 -14.57 -4.32 5.37
C GLN A 253 -14.02 -2.98 4.85
N TRP A 254 -14.61 -1.88 5.28
CA TRP A 254 -14.13 -0.55 4.88
C TRP A 254 -12.77 -0.18 5.49
N ARG A 255 -12.38 -0.86 6.58
CA ARG A 255 -11.11 -0.63 7.30
C ARG A 255 -10.46 -1.96 7.65
N ILE A 256 -9.28 -2.20 7.10
CA ILE A 256 -8.54 -3.45 7.25
C ILE A 256 -7.23 -3.13 8.00
N LEU A 257 -7.14 -3.57 9.25
CA LEU A 257 -5.91 -3.53 10.04
C LEU A 257 -5.07 -4.75 9.71
N VAL A 258 -3.82 -4.56 9.33
CA VAL A 258 -2.93 -5.66 8.92
C VAL A 258 -1.77 -5.79 9.89
N GLY A 259 -1.77 -6.90 10.60
CA GLY A 259 -0.78 -7.24 11.62
C GLY A 259 -1.27 -7.01 13.06
N PRO A 260 -0.73 -7.77 14.00
CA PRO A 260 -1.11 -7.70 15.42
C PRO A 260 -0.74 -6.34 16.04
N ASP A 261 0.35 -5.75 15.60
CA ASP A 261 0.80 -4.42 15.99
C ASP A 261 -0.14 -3.30 15.53
N ALA A 262 -0.69 -3.40 14.30
CA ALA A 262 -1.69 -2.47 13.82
C ALA A 262 -2.95 -2.48 14.69
N VAL A 263 -3.41 -3.68 15.09
CA VAL A 263 -4.57 -3.85 15.96
C VAL A 263 -4.30 -3.28 17.37
N ALA A 264 -3.14 -3.58 17.94
CA ALA A 264 -2.76 -3.08 19.27
C ALA A 264 -2.64 -1.56 19.30
N LEU A 265 -1.95 -0.99 18.31
CA LEU A 265 -1.77 0.45 18.18
C LEU A 265 -3.11 1.19 18.01
N ASP A 266 -4.01 0.64 17.18
CA ASP A 266 -5.34 1.22 16.99
C ASP A 266 -6.13 1.28 18.31
N GLN A 267 -6.06 0.24 19.12
CA GLN A 267 -6.71 0.20 20.43
C GLN A 267 -6.19 1.28 21.38
N VAL A 268 -4.86 1.45 21.46
CA VAL A 268 -4.24 2.48 22.31
C VAL A 268 -4.59 3.88 21.84
N VAL A 269 -4.46 4.15 20.53
CA VAL A 269 -4.75 5.48 19.96
C VAL A 269 -6.22 5.86 20.12
N ARG A 270 -7.15 4.92 19.97
CA ARG A 270 -8.58 5.19 20.16
C ARG A 270 -8.95 5.38 21.62
N ALA A 271 -8.29 4.67 22.53
CA ALA A 271 -8.55 4.80 23.96
C ALA A 271 -8.07 6.14 24.55
N ARG A 272 -6.99 6.71 23.99
CA ARG A 272 -6.34 7.92 24.49
C ARG A 272 -5.89 8.85 23.34
N PRO A 273 -6.81 9.34 22.48
CA PRO A 273 -6.43 10.09 21.28
C PRO A 273 -5.71 11.41 21.58
N GLU A 274 -5.95 12.00 22.74
CA GLU A 274 -5.35 13.27 23.16
C GLU A 274 -3.95 13.10 23.77
N ASP A 275 -3.65 11.91 24.31
CA ASP A 275 -2.41 11.65 25.06
C ASP A 275 -1.33 10.92 24.25
N VAL A 276 -1.67 10.36 23.07
CA VAL A 276 -0.80 9.42 22.33
C VAL A 276 0.55 9.97 21.89
N TYR A 277 0.73 11.28 21.89
CA TYR A 277 2.01 11.96 21.61
C TYR A 277 2.70 12.47 22.88
N GLY A 278 2.06 12.35 24.04
CA GLY A 278 2.68 12.63 25.33
C GLY A 278 3.50 11.44 25.85
N PRO A 279 4.31 11.66 26.91
CA PRO A 279 5.18 10.61 27.46
C PRO A 279 4.45 9.32 27.83
N GLU A 280 3.31 9.42 28.53
CA GLU A 280 2.53 8.25 28.97
C GLU A 280 1.84 7.52 27.80
N GLY A 281 1.35 8.27 26.82
CA GLY A 281 0.75 7.70 25.60
C GLY A 281 1.80 6.99 24.75
N MET A 282 2.97 7.58 24.61
CA MET A 282 4.10 6.97 23.89
C MET A 282 4.56 5.68 24.59
N GLU A 283 4.65 5.67 25.92
CA GLU A 283 4.98 4.45 26.68
C GLU A 283 3.94 3.35 26.47
N ALA A 284 2.64 3.69 26.49
CA ALA A 284 1.56 2.74 26.23
C ALA A 284 1.61 2.16 24.82
N VAL A 285 1.93 2.97 23.81
CA VAL A 285 2.15 2.51 22.43
C VAL A 285 3.33 1.56 22.35
N MET A 286 4.47 1.92 22.93
CA MET A 286 5.66 1.07 22.93
C MET A 286 5.45 -0.25 23.67
N ALA A 287 4.69 -0.24 24.78
CA ALA A 287 4.31 -1.45 25.50
C ALA A 287 3.43 -2.38 24.65
N ALA A 288 2.44 -1.82 23.94
CA ALA A 288 1.55 -2.57 23.06
C ALA A 288 2.32 -3.27 21.90
N PHE A 289 3.39 -2.66 21.39
CA PHE A 289 4.29 -3.31 20.44
C PHE A 289 5.09 -4.45 21.06
N GLN A 290 5.60 -4.28 22.29
CA GLN A 290 6.46 -5.27 22.96
C GLN A 290 5.71 -6.51 23.46
N GLU A 291 4.46 -6.36 23.90
CA GLU A 291 3.65 -7.49 24.40
C GLU A 291 3.38 -8.54 23.32
N ARG A 292 3.22 -8.11 22.06
CA ARG A 292 2.89 -9.01 20.93
C ARG A 292 4.11 -9.57 20.17
N THR A 293 5.31 -9.12 20.51
CA THR A 293 6.56 -9.75 20.03
C THR A 293 7.01 -10.94 20.90
N ARG A 294 6.27 -11.25 21.98
CA ARG A 294 6.61 -12.32 22.93
C ARG A 294 5.75 -13.59 22.84
N ASP A 295 4.66 -13.52 22.08
CA ASP A 295 3.79 -14.65 21.75
C ASP A 295 4.06 -15.18 20.33
#